data_0bf009b7c2f542c160203a85e9ef913e
#
_entry.id   0bf009b7c2f542c160203a85e9ef913e
#
_cell.length_a   1.000
_cell.length_b   1.000
_cell.length_c   1.000
_cell.angle_alpha   90.00
_cell.angle_beta   90.00
_cell.angle_gamma   90.00
#
_symmetry.space_group_name_H-M   'P 1'
#
loop_
_entity.id
_entity.type
_entity.pdbx_description
1 polymer ?
#
loop_
_entity_poly.entity_id
_entity_poly.type
_entity_poly.pdbx_seq_one_letter_code
_entity_poly.pdbx_strand_id
1 'polypeptide(L)'
;MSMDVKDTTYTGTLQISVVSALGMSPIPGATVTISYTGDPDSPIETLTTDESGQTPEINLKAPPRELSLTPDITEQPYSEYNIQVTAEGFETVLVSGSEILAGAYSLQPIRMNPLDVTEEEEKVVVIPPHTLFGEYPPKIPEEEIKPMNETGEIVLSRVVIPEYVIVHDGDPEDPTARNYWVRYKDYIKNVASSEIYPTWSESAIYANILVIQSFTLNRVFTEWYRGKGYDFTITSSTAYDQKWIYGRNVFEEIDYLVDSIFTNYLSRPGVRQPIFTSYCDGNRTTCRGLSQWGSQSLAEQGYSAIDIIHYYYGNDMYINSADIISGVPSSWPGYDLTIGASGEKVRQLQQQLNRIARNYPAIPTLIPDGIYGPDTAEAVRMFQKIFHLPQTGIVDYPTWFEISDIYVGVTRISEPDV
;
A
#
# COMPACT_ATOMS: atom_id res chain seq x y z
N MET A 1 -36.29 0.50 -33.88
CA MET A 1 -36.19 -0.41 -32.74
C MET A 1 -35.16 0.24 -31.81
N SER A 2 -35.64 1.04 -30.85
CA SER A 2 -34.76 1.70 -29.86
C SER A 2 -34.35 0.60 -28.88
N MET A 3 -33.05 0.31 -28.85
CA MET A 3 -32.47 -0.46 -27.73
C MET A 3 -32.54 0.45 -26.50
N ASP A 4 -33.35 0.09 -25.54
CA ASP A 4 -33.30 0.60 -24.19
C ASP A 4 -31.87 0.25 -23.64
N VAL A 5 -31.02 1.24 -23.63
CA VAL A 5 -29.76 1.18 -22.84
C VAL A 5 -30.24 1.11 -21.39
N LYS A 6 -30.21 -0.08 -20.79
CA LYS A 6 -30.32 -0.22 -19.33
C LYS A 6 -29.25 0.68 -18.74
N ASP A 7 -29.67 1.68 -18.03
CA ASP A 7 -28.85 2.57 -17.23
C ASP A 7 -28.19 1.73 -16.12
N THR A 8 -27.11 1.02 -16.48
CA THR A 8 -26.35 0.19 -15.54
C THR A 8 -25.43 1.13 -14.80
N THR A 9 -25.83 1.56 -13.61
CA THR A 9 -25.00 2.41 -12.77
C THR A 9 -23.87 1.57 -12.20
N TYR A 10 -22.64 1.79 -12.67
CA TYR A 10 -21.44 1.18 -12.13
C TYR A 10 -21.02 1.89 -10.86
N THR A 11 -20.56 1.15 -9.85
CA THR A 11 -20.11 1.69 -8.57
C THR A 11 -18.85 0.99 -8.10
N GLY A 12 -18.01 1.72 -7.36
CA GLY A 12 -16.97 1.18 -6.49
C GLY A 12 -17.27 1.52 -5.05
N THR A 13 -16.69 0.77 -4.12
CA THR A 13 -16.84 0.99 -2.68
C THR A 13 -15.72 1.88 -2.16
N LEU A 14 -16.02 2.78 -1.24
CA LEU A 14 -15.06 3.61 -0.52
C LEU A 14 -15.26 3.45 0.98
N GLN A 15 -14.17 3.31 1.73
CA GLN A 15 -14.12 3.49 3.17
C GLN A 15 -12.97 4.43 3.53
N ILE A 16 -13.20 5.33 4.48
CA ILE A 16 -12.19 6.28 4.95
C ILE A 16 -11.80 5.91 6.38
N SER A 17 -10.49 5.87 6.65
CA SER A 17 -9.94 5.70 7.99
C SER A 17 -9.22 6.99 8.42
N VAL A 18 -9.58 7.51 9.60
CA VAL A 18 -9.07 8.77 10.12
C VAL A 18 -8.31 8.52 11.41
N VAL A 19 -7.02 8.83 11.39
CA VAL A 19 -6.13 8.66 12.55
C VAL A 19 -5.36 9.94 12.84
N SER A 20 -4.94 10.11 14.09
CA SER A 20 -3.99 11.15 14.47
C SER A 20 -2.63 10.87 13.81
N ALA A 21 -1.97 11.87 13.27
CA ALA A 21 -0.59 11.77 12.80
C ALA A 21 0.37 11.40 13.94
N LEU A 22 0.01 11.73 15.18
CA LEU A 22 0.75 11.32 16.36
C LEU A 22 0.21 10.01 16.94
N GLY A 23 1.02 8.94 16.89
CA GLY A 23 0.74 7.68 17.56
C GLY A 23 -0.37 6.81 16.94
N MET A 24 -0.80 7.11 15.71
CA MET A 24 -1.80 6.33 14.95
C MET A 24 -3.10 6.03 15.73
N SER A 25 -3.51 6.92 16.63
CA SER A 25 -4.76 6.77 17.35
C SER A 25 -5.95 7.09 16.45
N PRO A 26 -6.99 6.26 16.38
CA PRO A 26 -8.19 6.57 15.62
C PRO A 26 -8.85 7.85 16.13
N ILE A 27 -9.49 8.60 15.24
CA ILE A 27 -10.25 9.80 15.56
C ILE A 27 -11.73 9.50 15.38
N PRO A 28 -12.46 9.10 16.45
CA PRO A 28 -13.89 8.88 16.38
C PRO A 28 -14.65 10.20 16.30
N GLY A 29 -15.81 10.18 15.65
CA GLY A 29 -16.68 11.34 15.53
C GLY A 29 -16.18 12.40 14.54
N ALA A 30 -15.13 12.12 13.76
CA ALA A 30 -14.72 13.00 12.68
C ALA A 30 -15.82 13.06 11.60
N THR A 31 -16.08 14.27 11.10
CA THR A 31 -17.03 14.49 10.01
C THR A 31 -16.31 14.39 8.68
N VAL A 32 -16.80 13.53 7.81
CA VAL A 32 -16.25 13.26 6.47
C VAL A 32 -17.28 13.69 5.42
N THR A 33 -16.94 14.68 4.61
CA THR A 33 -17.80 15.17 3.52
C THR A 33 -17.20 14.76 2.18
N ILE A 34 -18.01 14.16 1.31
CA ILE A 34 -17.60 13.63 0.00
C ILE A 34 -18.32 14.43 -1.09
N SER A 35 -17.60 14.88 -2.10
CA SER A 35 -18.14 15.54 -3.30
C SER A 35 -17.37 15.08 -4.55
N TYR A 36 -17.90 15.36 -5.74
CA TYR A 36 -17.13 15.17 -6.98
C TYR A 36 -16.02 16.21 -7.06
N THR A 37 -14.85 15.80 -7.56
CA THR A 37 -13.72 16.71 -7.78
C THR A 37 -14.10 17.86 -8.73
N GLY A 38 -14.94 17.61 -9.72
CA GLY A 38 -15.45 18.62 -10.66
C GLY A 38 -16.58 19.51 -10.11
N ASP A 39 -17.15 19.19 -8.94
CA ASP A 39 -18.22 19.95 -8.26
C ASP A 39 -18.06 19.89 -6.74
N PRO A 40 -17.00 20.55 -6.21
CA PRO A 40 -16.62 20.45 -4.80
C PRO A 40 -17.65 21.09 -3.85
N ASP A 41 -18.47 22.02 -4.32
CA ASP A 41 -19.45 22.75 -3.51
C ASP A 41 -20.76 21.99 -3.32
N SER A 42 -20.93 20.82 -3.99
CA SER A 42 -22.13 19.97 -3.91
C SER A 42 -21.83 18.66 -3.20
N PRO A 43 -21.94 18.59 -1.86
CA PRO A 43 -21.73 17.36 -1.12
C PRO A 43 -22.67 16.26 -1.58
N ILE A 44 -22.13 15.07 -1.83
CA ILE A 44 -22.90 13.86 -2.18
C ILE A 44 -23.29 13.13 -0.91
N GLU A 45 -22.33 13.04 0.04
CA GLU A 45 -22.51 12.35 1.32
C GLU A 45 -21.76 13.06 2.44
N THR A 46 -22.30 12.90 3.65
CA THR A 46 -21.63 13.30 4.90
C THR A 46 -21.69 12.14 5.87
N LEU A 47 -20.53 11.65 6.28
CA LEU A 47 -20.37 10.49 7.14
C LEU A 47 -19.69 10.89 8.43
N THR A 48 -19.74 10.00 9.42
CA THR A 48 -19.05 10.16 10.71
C THR A 48 -18.25 8.90 11.00
N THR A 49 -17.03 9.07 11.52
CA THR A 49 -16.18 7.94 11.89
C THR A 49 -16.62 7.30 13.21
N ASP A 50 -16.48 5.98 13.28
CA ASP A 50 -16.74 5.15 14.47
C ASP A 50 -15.59 5.18 15.49
N GLU A 51 -15.64 4.33 16.51
CA GLU A 51 -14.61 4.19 17.55
C GLU A 51 -13.24 3.73 17.00
N SER A 52 -13.21 3.14 15.83
CA SER A 52 -11.98 2.74 15.11
C SER A 52 -11.48 3.81 14.14
N GLY A 53 -12.13 4.98 14.11
CA GLY A 53 -11.81 6.05 13.16
C GLY A 53 -12.25 5.76 11.73
N GLN A 54 -13.15 4.79 11.52
CA GLN A 54 -13.60 4.37 10.20
C GLN A 54 -15.00 4.88 9.88
N THR A 55 -15.22 5.28 8.63
CA THR A 55 -16.56 5.56 8.12
C THR A 55 -17.30 4.24 7.81
N PRO A 56 -18.65 4.25 7.75
CA PRO A 56 -19.35 3.23 7.01
C PRO A 56 -18.84 3.13 5.56
N GLU A 57 -18.96 1.94 4.98
CA GLU A 57 -18.70 1.74 3.55
C GLU A 57 -19.76 2.47 2.72
N ILE A 58 -19.33 3.10 1.64
CA ILE A 58 -20.22 3.83 0.73
C ILE A 58 -19.94 3.40 -0.72
N ASN A 59 -21.03 3.25 -1.49
CA ASN A 59 -20.95 2.98 -2.92
C ASN A 59 -21.02 4.30 -3.70
N LEU A 60 -19.99 4.61 -4.44
CA LEU A 60 -19.86 5.79 -5.28
C LEU A 60 -19.87 5.42 -6.77
N LYS A 61 -20.42 6.31 -7.60
CA LYS A 61 -20.48 6.09 -9.04
C LYS A 61 -19.08 6.02 -9.64
N ALA A 62 -18.89 5.10 -10.58
CA ALA A 62 -17.66 4.93 -11.32
C ALA A 62 -17.96 4.64 -12.79
N PRO A 63 -17.04 4.88 -13.73
CA PRO A 63 -17.16 4.46 -15.12
C PRO A 63 -17.23 2.94 -15.26
N PRO A 64 -17.63 2.40 -16.42
CA PRO A 64 -17.65 0.97 -16.67
C PRO A 64 -16.31 0.31 -16.42
N ARG A 65 -16.31 -0.87 -15.77
CA ARG A 65 -15.10 -1.62 -15.44
C ARG A 65 -14.22 -1.93 -16.66
N GLU A 66 -14.85 -2.15 -17.80
CA GLU A 66 -14.20 -2.48 -19.07
C GLU A 66 -13.17 -1.42 -19.49
N LEU A 67 -13.36 -0.16 -19.08
CA LEU A 67 -12.41 0.91 -19.36
C LEU A 67 -11.06 0.67 -18.67
N SER A 68 -11.04 0.12 -17.46
CA SER A 68 -9.79 -0.21 -16.74
C SER A 68 -9.12 -1.51 -17.21
N LEU A 69 -9.77 -2.25 -18.13
CA LEU A 69 -9.26 -3.49 -18.73
C LEU A 69 -8.78 -3.30 -20.15
N THR A 70 -8.96 -2.12 -20.73
CA THR A 70 -8.64 -1.83 -22.14
C THR A 70 -7.52 -0.80 -22.23
N PRO A 71 -6.37 -1.12 -22.86
CA PRO A 71 -5.36 -0.13 -23.16
C PRO A 71 -5.88 0.87 -24.22
N ASP A 72 -5.22 2.01 -24.38
CA ASP A 72 -5.49 3.04 -25.41
C ASP A 72 -6.88 3.72 -25.30
N ILE A 73 -7.49 3.74 -24.14
CA ILE A 73 -8.75 4.47 -23.92
C ILE A 73 -8.51 5.98 -23.81
N THR A 74 -9.49 6.75 -24.28
CA THR A 74 -9.51 8.22 -24.13
C THR A 74 -10.41 8.68 -22.99
N GLU A 75 -11.26 7.80 -22.48
CA GLU A 75 -12.13 8.05 -21.34
C GLU A 75 -11.46 7.62 -20.05
N GLN A 76 -11.59 8.43 -19.01
CA GLN A 76 -11.03 8.12 -17.68
C GLN A 76 -11.71 6.88 -17.10
N PRO A 77 -10.96 5.84 -16.68
CA PRO A 77 -11.55 4.57 -16.22
C PRO A 77 -11.98 4.58 -14.74
N TYR A 78 -11.91 5.72 -14.08
CA TYR A 78 -12.28 5.94 -12.68
C TYR A 78 -12.96 7.29 -12.51
N SER A 79 -13.74 7.42 -11.44
CA SER A 79 -14.22 8.74 -10.97
C SER A 79 -13.32 9.28 -9.89
N GLU A 80 -13.20 10.60 -9.80
CA GLU A 80 -12.44 11.31 -8.79
C GLU A 80 -13.36 12.00 -7.81
N TYR A 81 -13.07 11.84 -6.52
CA TYR A 81 -13.84 12.44 -5.44
C TYR A 81 -12.96 13.28 -4.52
N ASN A 82 -13.51 14.37 -4.02
CA ASN A 82 -12.97 15.14 -2.91
C ASN A 82 -13.48 14.56 -1.59
N ILE A 83 -12.59 14.50 -0.62
CA ILE A 83 -12.88 14.03 0.73
C ILE A 83 -12.37 15.08 1.69
N GLN A 84 -13.28 15.79 2.35
CA GLN A 84 -12.96 16.74 3.40
C GLN A 84 -13.23 16.12 4.76
N VAL A 85 -12.24 16.18 5.65
CA VAL A 85 -12.34 15.65 7.01
C VAL A 85 -12.11 16.74 8.02
N THR A 86 -13.04 16.88 8.96
CA THR A 86 -12.95 17.80 10.08
C THR A 86 -13.15 17.08 11.41
N ALA A 87 -12.36 17.41 12.40
CA ALA A 87 -12.49 16.90 13.78
C ALA A 87 -12.09 17.98 14.78
N GLU A 88 -12.73 18.00 15.96
CA GLU A 88 -12.42 18.95 17.01
C GLU A 88 -10.98 18.78 17.51
N GLY A 89 -10.21 19.87 17.51
CA GLY A 89 -8.80 19.87 17.95
C GLY A 89 -7.78 19.44 16.89
N PHE A 90 -8.22 19.20 15.65
CA PHE A 90 -7.36 18.80 14.54
C PHE A 90 -7.46 19.78 13.35
N GLU A 91 -6.40 19.79 12.53
CA GLU A 91 -6.43 20.48 11.23
C GLU A 91 -7.54 19.89 10.34
N THR A 92 -8.09 20.69 9.44
CA THR A 92 -8.97 20.17 8.38
C THR A 92 -8.10 19.53 7.29
N VAL A 93 -8.47 18.33 6.84
CA VAL A 93 -7.78 17.67 5.72
C VAL A 93 -8.72 17.58 4.52
N LEU A 94 -8.26 18.09 3.39
CA LEU A 94 -8.92 17.96 2.09
C LEU A 94 -8.08 17.07 1.17
N VAL A 95 -8.61 15.94 0.75
CA VAL A 95 -8.05 15.11 -0.31
C VAL A 95 -8.84 15.35 -1.58
N SER A 96 -8.17 15.73 -2.66
CA SER A 96 -8.76 15.93 -3.98
C SER A 96 -8.23 14.88 -4.96
N GLY A 97 -9.12 14.20 -5.67
CA GLY A 97 -8.74 13.19 -6.67
C GLY A 97 -8.69 11.76 -6.15
N SER A 98 -9.37 11.44 -5.03
CA SER A 98 -9.50 10.04 -4.59
C SER A 98 -10.20 9.21 -5.66
N GLU A 99 -9.55 8.13 -6.14
CA GLU A 99 -9.97 7.37 -7.30
C GLU A 99 -10.92 6.23 -6.91
N ILE A 100 -12.04 6.13 -7.64
CA ILE A 100 -13.04 5.07 -7.48
C ILE A 100 -13.22 4.33 -8.80
N LEU A 101 -12.90 3.03 -8.80
CA LEU A 101 -13.09 2.12 -9.94
C LEU A 101 -14.29 1.21 -9.72
N ALA A 102 -15.00 0.89 -10.80
CA ALA A 102 -16.14 -0.01 -10.75
C ALA A 102 -15.75 -1.42 -10.28
N GLY A 103 -16.43 -1.89 -9.23
CA GLY A 103 -16.22 -3.20 -8.65
C GLY A 103 -14.95 -3.33 -7.78
N ALA A 104 -14.23 -2.24 -7.52
CA ALA A 104 -13.09 -2.21 -6.61
C ALA A 104 -13.48 -1.60 -5.26
N TYR A 105 -12.73 -1.95 -4.22
CA TYR A 105 -12.85 -1.40 -2.89
C TYR A 105 -11.67 -0.46 -2.60
N SER A 106 -11.98 0.83 -2.42
CA SER A 106 -11.01 1.89 -2.15
C SER A 106 -10.90 2.15 -0.67
N LEU A 107 -9.67 2.15 -0.15
CA LEU A 107 -9.32 2.50 1.23
C LEU A 107 -8.61 3.86 1.21
N GLN A 108 -9.22 4.87 1.83
CA GLN A 108 -8.63 6.20 1.94
C GLN A 108 -8.11 6.44 3.35
N PRO A 109 -6.80 6.32 3.60
CA PRO A 109 -6.22 6.71 4.87
C PRO A 109 -6.11 8.23 4.97
N ILE A 110 -6.53 8.79 6.10
CA ILE A 110 -6.39 10.20 6.44
C ILE A 110 -5.62 10.32 7.76
N ARG A 111 -4.57 11.13 7.75
CA ARG A 111 -3.79 11.48 8.94
C ARG A 111 -3.96 12.96 9.23
N MET A 112 -4.47 13.28 10.41
CA MET A 112 -4.72 14.66 10.86
C MET A 112 -3.73 15.05 11.95
N ASN A 113 -3.12 16.23 11.83
CA ASN A 113 -2.28 16.79 12.89
C ASN A 113 -3.16 17.47 13.93
N PRO A 114 -2.88 17.29 15.24
CA PRO A 114 -3.49 18.09 16.28
C PRO A 114 -3.11 19.58 16.11
N LEU A 115 -4.07 20.50 16.34
CA LEU A 115 -3.85 21.94 16.20
C LEU A 115 -2.86 22.56 17.21
N ASP A 116 -2.51 21.81 18.28
CA ASP A 116 -1.47 22.21 19.23
C ASP A 116 -0.05 21.88 18.72
N VAL A 117 0.07 21.15 17.61
CA VAL A 117 1.34 20.72 17.01
C VAL A 117 1.58 21.35 15.65
N THR A 118 0.54 21.79 14.95
CA THR A 118 0.63 22.45 13.63
C THR A 118 0.13 23.89 13.69
N GLU A 119 0.78 24.76 12.93
CA GLU A 119 0.27 26.13 12.68
C GLU A 119 -0.72 26.17 11.50
N GLU A 120 -0.86 25.08 10.76
CA GLU A 120 -1.74 24.97 9.60
C GLU A 120 -3.14 24.52 10.06
N GLU A 121 -4.16 25.32 9.75
CA GLU A 121 -5.56 24.97 10.02
C GLU A 121 -6.16 24.04 8.96
N GLU A 122 -5.56 24.00 7.78
CA GLU A 122 -6.03 23.21 6.64
C GLU A 122 -4.84 22.57 5.89
N LYS A 123 -4.96 21.29 5.59
CA LYS A 123 -4.02 20.51 4.78
C LYS A 123 -4.71 20.03 3.51
N VAL A 124 -4.15 20.38 2.36
CA VAL A 124 -4.66 19.97 1.06
C VAL A 124 -3.74 18.90 0.45
N VAL A 125 -4.32 17.78 0.07
CA VAL A 125 -3.67 16.65 -0.63
C VAL A 125 -4.28 16.55 -2.01
N VAL A 126 -3.46 16.60 -3.06
CA VAL A 126 -3.93 16.44 -4.44
C VAL A 126 -3.36 15.13 -4.98
N ILE A 127 -4.25 14.23 -5.40
CA ILE A 127 -3.91 12.98 -6.06
C ILE A 127 -3.91 13.25 -7.58
N PRO A 128 -2.76 13.19 -8.24
CA PRO A 128 -2.69 13.37 -9.69
C PRO A 128 -3.30 12.15 -10.41
N PRO A 129 -3.64 12.27 -11.70
CA PRO A 129 -4.20 11.17 -12.48
C PRO A 129 -3.36 9.90 -12.42
N HIS A 130 -4.03 8.75 -12.41
CA HIS A 130 -3.41 7.42 -12.39
C HIS A 130 -2.41 7.26 -13.55
N THR A 131 -1.26 6.64 -13.31
CA THR A 131 -0.18 6.53 -14.31
C THR A 131 -0.59 5.85 -15.61
N LEU A 132 -1.48 4.85 -15.54
CA LEU A 132 -1.99 4.18 -16.74
C LEU A 132 -2.97 5.03 -17.56
N PHE A 133 -3.42 6.17 -17.07
CA PHE A 133 -4.28 7.11 -17.78
C PHE A 133 -3.58 8.47 -18.00
N GLY A 134 -2.85 8.98 -17.02
CA GLY A 134 -2.08 10.21 -17.07
C GLY A 134 -0.81 10.12 -17.93
N GLU A 135 0.18 10.92 -17.63
CA GLU A 135 1.48 10.90 -18.29
C GLU A 135 2.35 9.76 -17.77
N TYR A 136 3.08 9.09 -18.67
CA TYR A 136 4.07 8.09 -18.31
C TYR A 136 5.39 8.43 -19.04
N PRO A 137 6.33 9.11 -18.38
CA PRO A 137 7.60 9.48 -19.00
C PRO A 137 8.46 8.25 -19.29
N PRO A 138 9.31 8.30 -20.32
CA PRO A 138 10.29 7.24 -20.58
C PRO A 138 11.18 7.00 -19.36
N LYS A 139 11.38 5.74 -18.99
CA LYS A 139 12.30 5.38 -17.91
C LYS A 139 13.75 5.51 -18.36
N ILE A 140 14.61 5.98 -17.47
CA ILE A 140 16.06 5.98 -17.66
C ILE A 140 16.55 4.54 -17.59
N PRO A 141 17.21 4.00 -18.65
CA PRO A 141 17.69 2.63 -18.65
C PRO A 141 18.78 2.40 -17.61
N GLU A 142 18.66 1.33 -16.86
CA GLU A 142 19.65 0.90 -15.87
C GLU A 142 19.92 -0.60 -16.00
N GLU A 143 21.12 -1.02 -15.56
CA GLU A 143 21.48 -2.42 -15.56
C GLU A 143 20.71 -3.21 -14.49
N GLU A 144 20.37 -4.45 -14.80
CA GLU A 144 19.63 -5.36 -13.93
C GLU A 144 20.40 -5.70 -12.65
N ILE A 145 21.72 -5.84 -12.75
CA ILE A 145 22.62 -6.06 -11.62
C ILE A 145 23.46 -4.81 -11.42
N LYS A 146 23.32 -4.17 -10.26
CA LYS A 146 24.06 -2.96 -9.94
C LYS A 146 25.48 -3.28 -9.48
N PRO A 147 26.47 -2.46 -9.85
CA PRO A 147 27.79 -2.56 -9.25
C PRO A 147 27.66 -2.30 -7.73
N MET A 148 28.24 -3.19 -6.94
CA MET A 148 28.37 -2.97 -5.49
C MET A 148 29.57 -2.08 -5.25
N ASN A 149 29.37 -0.90 -4.67
CA ASN A 149 30.48 -0.02 -4.33
C ASN A 149 31.32 -0.66 -3.23
N GLU A 150 32.60 -0.91 -3.49
CA GLU A 150 33.58 -1.41 -2.53
C GLU A 150 34.02 -0.33 -1.52
N THR A 151 33.27 0.74 -1.34
CA THR A 151 33.64 1.89 -0.50
C THR A 151 33.60 1.64 1.00
N GLY A 152 33.46 0.37 1.44
CA GLY A 152 33.60 0.01 2.87
C GLY A 152 32.40 0.38 3.74
N GLU A 153 31.37 0.99 3.20
CA GLU A 153 30.09 1.14 3.86
C GLU A 153 29.31 -0.16 3.77
N ILE A 154 28.45 -0.42 4.74
CA ILE A 154 27.82 -1.71 5.02
C ILE A 154 27.06 -2.21 3.79
N VAL A 155 27.71 -3.00 2.95
CA VAL A 155 27.03 -3.83 1.98
C VAL A 155 26.25 -4.86 2.79
N LEU A 156 24.92 -4.76 2.76
CA LEU A 156 24.07 -5.75 3.41
C LEU A 156 24.46 -7.13 2.88
N SER A 157 24.90 -8.02 3.76
CA SER A 157 25.28 -9.40 3.37
C SER A 157 24.06 -10.25 3.02
N ARG A 158 22.87 -9.78 3.37
CA ARG A 158 21.56 -10.42 3.15
C ARG A 158 20.52 -9.38 2.78
N VAL A 159 19.47 -9.81 2.09
CA VAL A 159 18.29 -8.96 1.81
C VAL A 159 17.52 -8.78 3.11
N VAL A 160 17.24 -7.54 3.45
CA VAL A 160 16.46 -7.14 4.62
C VAL A 160 15.27 -6.34 4.13
N ILE A 161 14.07 -6.67 4.59
CA ILE A 161 12.91 -5.81 4.43
C ILE A 161 13.10 -4.63 5.39
N PRO A 162 13.24 -3.40 4.89
CA PRO A 162 13.39 -2.24 5.76
C PRO A 162 12.07 -1.92 6.48
N GLU A 163 12.13 -1.30 7.63
CA GLU A 163 10.93 -0.79 8.28
C GLU A 163 10.35 0.40 7.51
N TYR A 164 11.21 1.29 7.04
CA TYR A 164 10.85 2.47 6.26
C TYR A 164 11.69 2.57 4.98
N VAL A 165 11.11 3.17 3.96
CA VAL A 165 11.82 3.76 2.83
C VAL A 165 11.68 5.27 2.91
N ILE A 166 12.75 6.00 2.60
CA ILE A 166 12.70 7.45 2.51
C ILE A 166 12.42 7.79 1.06
N VAL A 167 11.24 8.34 0.81
CA VAL A 167 10.77 8.72 -0.54
C VAL A 167 11.06 10.20 -0.76
N HIS A 168 11.87 10.51 -1.75
CA HIS A 168 12.06 11.87 -2.27
C HIS A 168 10.97 12.18 -3.28
N ASP A 169 10.06 13.10 -2.94
CA ASP A 169 8.86 13.36 -3.73
C ASP A 169 9.13 14.29 -4.92
N GLY A 170 9.94 13.82 -5.84
CA GLY A 170 10.37 14.55 -7.03
C GLY A 170 11.50 13.83 -7.78
N ASP A 171 12.14 14.55 -8.69
CA ASP A 171 13.34 14.07 -9.36
C ASP A 171 14.55 14.15 -8.41
N PRO A 172 15.56 13.28 -8.55
CA PRO A 172 16.70 13.20 -7.60
C PRO A 172 17.44 14.52 -7.38
N GLU A 173 17.46 15.40 -8.37
CA GLU A 173 18.17 16.67 -8.36
C GLU A 173 17.28 17.85 -7.90
N ASP A 174 16.02 17.62 -7.55
CA ASP A 174 15.13 18.67 -7.09
C ASP A 174 15.35 18.99 -5.60
N PRO A 175 16.03 20.09 -5.26
CA PRO A 175 16.32 20.44 -3.88
C PRO A 175 15.08 20.95 -3.11
N THR A 176 13.95 21.14 -3.78
CA THR A 176 12.71 21.62 -3.17
C THR A 176 11.76 20.46 -2.83
N ALA A 177 12.02 19.27 -3.36
CA ALA A 177 11.23 18.07 -3.08
C ALA A 177 11.39 17.64 -1.62
N ARG A 178 10.29 17.21 -1.01
CA ARG A 178 10.28 16.73 0.38
C ARG A 178 10.69 15.26 0.45
N ASN A 179 11.32 14.88 1.55
CA ASN A 179 11.59 13.50 1.90
C ASN A 179 10.51 12.99 2.87
N TYR A 180 9.87 11.85 2.53
CA TYR A 180 8.86 11.22 3.36
C TYR A 180 9.36 9.87 3.86
N TRP A 181 9.24 9.64 5.17
CA TRP A 181 9.49 8.34 5.79
C TRP A 181 8.21 7.50 5.68
N VAL A 182 8.23 6.50 4.81
CA VAL A 182 7.06 5.67 4.50
C VAL A 182 7.37 4.23 4.91
N ARG A 183 6.47 3.60 5.65
CA ARG A 183 6.61 2.16 5.96
C ARG A 183 6.70 1.37 4.67
N TYR A 184 7.55 0.35 4.66
CA TYR A 184 7.84 -0.40 3.43
C TYR A 184 6.57 -0.97 2.79
N LYS A 185 5.68 -1.60 3.57
CA LYS A 185 4.43 -2.13 3.02
C LYS A 185 3.54 -1.03 2.46
N ASP A 186 3.37 0.08 3.19
CA ASP A 186 2.56 1.22 2.75
C ASP A 186 3.13 1.84 1.46
N TYR A 187 4.47 1.87 1.33
CA TYR A 187 5.12 2.30 0.09
C TYR A 187 4.74 1.39 -1.09
N ILE A 188 4.86 0.07 -0.94
CA ILE A 188 4.53 -0.88 -2.01
C ILE A 188 3.04 -0.82 -2.37
N LYS A 189 2.15 -0.76 -1.37
CA LYS A 189 0.70 -0.61 -1.57
C LYS A 189 0.35 0.65 -2.37
N ASN A 190 0.97 1.77 -2.01
CA ASN A 190 0.79 3.05 -2.67
C ASN A 190 1.28 3.02 -4.12
N VAL A 191 2.51 2.55 -4.36
CA VAL A 191 3.08 2.43 -5.71
C VAL A 191 2.22 1.51 -6.59
N ALA A 192 1.86 0.33 -6.09
CA ALA A 192 1.03 -0.60 -6.86
C ALA A 192 -0.35 0.02 -7.18
N SER A 193 -0.99 0.69 -6.21
CA SER A 193 -2.26 1.40 -6.43
C SER A 193 -2.14 2.62 -7.35
N SER A 194 -0.94 3.15 -7.56
CA SER A 194 -0.66 4.26 -8.49
C SER A 194 -0.32 3.82 -9.90
N GLU A 195 0.12 2.58 -10.06
CA GLU A 195 0.72 2.09 -11.31
C GLU A 195 -0.05 0.96 -11.99
N ILE A 196 -0.96 0.24 -11.28
CA ILE A 196 -1.79 -0.82 -11.85
C ILE A 196 -3.24 -0.71 -11.35
N TYR A 197 -4.19 -1.21 -12.13
CA TYR A 197 -5.59 -1.19 -11.71
C TYR A 197 -5.95 -2.41 -10.86
N PRO A 198 -6.73 -2.23 -9.78
CA PRO A 198 -7.20 -3.33 -8.92
C PRO A 198 -8.18 -4.28 -9.63
N THR A 199 -8.73 -3.84 -10.75
CA THR A 199 -9.67 -4.61 -11.59
C THR A 199 -8.99 -5.68 -12.44
N TRP A 200 -7.66 -5.69 -12.51
CA TRP A 200 -6.88 -6.65 -13.28
C TRP A 200 -6.93 -8.05 -12.67
N SER A 201 -6.49 -9.03 -13.44
CA SER A 201 -6.38 -10.41 -12.96
C SER A 201 -5.35 -10.52 -11.84
N GLU A 202 -5.65 -11.32 -10.82
CA GLU A 202 -4.76 -11.51 -9.65
C GLU A 202 -3.33 -11.88 -10.03
N SER A 203 -3.14 -12.75 -11.04
CA SER A 203 -1.80 -13.11 -11.51
C SER A 203 -1.03 -11.95 -12.13
N ALA A 204 -1.72 -10.99 -12.77
CA ALA A 204 -1.08 -9.77 -13.25
C ALA A 204 -0.71 -8.84 -12.11
N ILE A 205 -1.62 -8.62 -11.15
CA ILE A 205 -1.37 -7.80 -9.96
C ILE A 205 -0.20 -8.38 -9.16
N TYR A 206 -0.20 -9.70 -8.93
CA TYR A 206 0.87 -10.39 -8.22
C TYR A 206 2.23 -10.23 -8.91
N ALA A 207 2.30 -10.43 -10.24
CA ALA A 207 3.54 -10.26 -11.01
C ALA A 207 4.07 -8.83 -10.93
N ASN A 208 3.21 -7.82 -11.04
CA ASN A 208 3.58 -6.41 -10.90
C ASN A 208 4.07 -6.08 -9.49
N ILE A 209 3.42 -6.56 -8.43
CA ILE A 209 3.87 -6.36 -7.04
C ILE A 209 5.27 -6.96 -6.84
N LEU A 210 5.54 -8.18 -7.32
CA LEU A 210 6.89 -8.78 -7.25
C LEU A 210 7.95 -7.92 -7.93
N VAL A 211 7.63 -7.36 -9.08
CA VAL A 211 8.52 -6.47 -9.82
C VAL A 211 8.75 -5.16 -9.06
N ILE A 212 7.69 -4.53 -8.54
CA ILE A 212 7.77 -3.33 -7.71
C ILE A 212 8.64 -3.57 -6.46
N GLN A 213 8.42 -4.68 -5.75
CA GLN A 213 9.19 -5.04 -4.56
C GLN A 213 10.66 -5.27 -4.87
N SER A 214 10.97 -6.02 -5.94
CA SER A 214 12.34 -6.31 -6.34
C SER A 214 13.10 -5.05 -6.71
N PHE A 215 12.46 -4.14 -7.43
CA PHE A 215 13.01 -2.82 -7.76
C PHE A 215 13.33 -2.03 -6.48
N THR A 216 12.35 -1.90 -5.58
CA THR A 216 12.52 -1.17 -4.31
C THR A 216 13.62 -1.78 -3.45
N LEU A 217 13.63 -3.10 -3.29
CA LEU A 217 14.65 -3.80 -2.50
C LEU A 217 16.04 -3.74 -3.14
N ASN A 218 16.15 -3.62 -4.46
CA ASN A 218 17.41 -3.35 -5.13
C ASN A 218 17.96 -1.98 -4.73
N ARG A 219 17.12 -0.94 -4.72
CA ARG A 219 17.48 0.43 -4.26
C ARG A 219 17.97 0.43 -2.81
N VAL A 220 17.28 -0.30 -1.93
CA VAL A 220 17.64 -0.46 -0.53
C VAL A 220 18.98 -1.22 -0.39
N PHE A 221 19.07 -2.38 -1.03
CA PHE A 221 20.23 -3.29 -0.88
C PHE A 221 21.52 -2.67 -1.40
N THR A 222 21.46 -1.95 -2.52
CA THR A 222 22.60 -1.31 -3.17
C THR A 222 22.90 0.08 -2.63
N GLU A 223 22.09 0.60 -1.71
CA GLU A 223 22.15 1.99 -1.24
C GLU A 223 22.31 3.01 -2.39
N TRP A 224 21.54 2.78 -3.47
CA TRP A 224 21.73 3.42 -4.76
C TRP A 224 21.85 4.94 -4.71
N TYR A 225 21.01 5.61 -3.94
CA TYR A 225 21.04 7.06 -3.77
C TYR A 225 21.99 7.48 -2.65
N ARG A 226 22.00 6.77 -1.53
CA ARG A 226 22.91 7.06 -0.41
C ARG A 226 24.38 6.92 -0.80
N GLY A 227 24.72 5.91 -1.61
CA GLY A 227 26.05 5.75 -2.18
C GLY A 227 26.48 6.88 -3.13
N LYS A 228 25.53 7.73 -3.56
CA LYS A 228 25.78 8.93 -4.37
C LYS A 228 25.73 10.22 -3.54
N GLY A 229 25.55 10.12 -2.22
CA GLY A 229 25.53 11.27 -1.31
C GLY A 229 24.15 11.89 -1.06
N TYR A 230 23.06 11.24 -1.51
CA TYR A 230 21.70 11.67 -1.18
C TYR A 230 21.25 11.08 0.16
N ASP A 231 20.25 11.71 0.79
CA ASP A 231 19.70 11.33 2.10
C ASP A 231 18.37 10.55 2.02
N PHE A 232 18.02 10.05 0.83
CA PHE A 232 16.81 9.29 0.58
C PHE A 232 17.09 7.90 -0.03
N THR A 233 16.09 7.03 -0.03
CA THR A 233 16.17 5.65 -0.54
C THR A 233 15.74 5.55 -2.00
N ILE A 234 14.67 6.26 -2.38
CA ILE A 234 14.00 6.14 -3.66
C ILE A 234 13.25 7.44 -3.98
N THR A 235 12.98 7.69 -5.27
CA THR A 235 12.20 8.86 -5.69
C THR A 235 10.76 8.49 -6.05
N SER A 236 9.85 9.50 -6.10
CA SER A 236 8.48 9.33 -6.60
C SER A 236 8.37 9.49 -8.13
N SER A 237 9.49 9.76 -8.81
CA SER A 237 9.53 9.98 -10.25
C SER A 237 9.59 8.67 -11.02
N THR A 238 8.61 8.42 -11.90
CA THR A 238 8.58 7.22 -12.76
C THR A 238 9.68 7.20 -13.81
N ALA A 239 10.33 8.32 -14.12
CA ALA A 239 11.49 8.35 -14.99
C ALA A 239 12.71 7.67 -14.35
N TYR A 240 12.89 7.84 -13.06
CA TYR A 240 14.01 7.30 -12.29
C TYR A 240 13.63 6.03 -11.53
N ASP A 241 12.46 6.05 -10.84
CA ASP A 241 12.03 4.97 -9.95
C ASP A 241 10.55 4.61 -10.17
N GLN A 242 9.71 4.86 -9.18
CA GLN A 242 8.34 4.36 -9.08
C GLN A 242 7.37 5.47 -8.68
N LYS A 243 6.11 5.36 -9.12
CA LYS A 243 5.11 6.38 -8.78
C LYS A 243 4.56 6.18 -7.38
N TRP A 244 5.11 6.88 -6.44
CA TRP A 244 4.52 7.07 -5.12
C TRP A 244 3.77 8.41 -5.09
N ILE A 245 2.60 8.46 -4.44
CA ILE A 245 1.76 9.68 -4.35
C ILE A 245 1.36 9.88 -2.90
N TYR A 246 1.72 11.04 -2.33
CA TYR A 246 1.34 11.39 -0.97
C TYR A 246 -0.19 11.37 -0.78
N GLY A 247 -0.68 10.63 0.25
CA GLY A 247 -2.10 10.62 0.62
C GLY A 247 -3.04 9.88 -0.34
N ARG A 248 -2.50 9.13 -1.31
CA ARG A 248 -3.31 8.33 -2.23
C ARG A 248 -4.13 7.27 -1.52
N ASN A 249 -5.36 7.02 -2.01
CA ASN A 249 -6.14 5.84 -1.65
C ASN A 249 -5.49 4.54 -2.16
N VAL A 250 -5.64 3.47 -1.41
CA VAL A 250 -5.16 2.12 -1.74
C VAL A 250 -6.37 1.24 -2.04
N PHE A 251 -6.20 0.22 -2.87
CA PHE A 251 -7.25 -0.73 -3.19
C PHE A 251 -7.08 -2.03 -2.40
N GLU A 252 -8.17 -2.55 -1.84
CA GLU A 252 -8.16 -3.71 -0.93
C GLU A 252 -7.50 -4.94 -1.55
N GLU A 253 -7.73 -5.21 -2.85
CA GLU A 253 -7.13 -6.34 -3.56
C GLU A 253 -5.60 -6.23 -3.61
N ILE A 254 -5.09 -5.01 -3.83
CA ILE A 254 -3.65 -4.73 -3.84
C ILE A 254 -3.10 -4.78 -2.42
N ASP A 255 -3.81 -4.20 -1.46
CA ASP A 255 -3.45 -4.18 -0.04
C ASP A 255 -3.22 -5.59 0.49
N TYR A 256 -4.20 -6.47 0.28
CA TYR A 256 -4.14 -7.88 0.70
C TYR A 256 -2.99 -8.66 0.04
N LEU A 257 -2.80 -8.48 -1.28
CA LEU A 257 -1.71 -9.17 -1.99
C LEU A 257 -0.33 -8.72 -1.50
N VAL A 258 -0.14 -7.42 -1.28
CA VAL A 258 1.13 -6.91 -0.72
C VAL A 258 1.39 -7.53 0.65
N ASP A 259 0.41 -7.54 1.56
CA ASP A 259 0.57 -8.14 2.89
C ASP A 259 0.90 -9.64 2.84
N SER A 260 0.42 -10.33 1.81
CA SER A 260 0.68 -11.76 1.62
C SER A 260 2.10 -12.07 1.13
N ILE A 261 2.75 -11.14 0.42
CA ILE A 261 4.02 -11.41 -0.28
C ILE A 261 5.12 -10.37 -0.04
N PHE A 262 4.97 -9.45 0.90
CA PHE A 262 5.87 -8.29 1.07
C PHE A 262 7.35 -8.65 1.32
N THR A 263 7.66 -9.88 1.70
CA THR A 263 9.04 -10.37 1.84
C THR A 263 9.63 -10.95 0.56
N ASN A 264 8.81 -11.13 -0.47
CA ASN A 264 9.24 -11.77 -1.70
C ASN A 264 9.95 -10.80 -2.64
N TYR A 265 10.93 -11.30 -3.37
CA TYR A 265 11.67 -10.55 -4.38
C TYR A 265 12.20 -11.47 -5.47
N LEU A 266 12.58 -10.91 -6.60
CA LEU A 266 13.12 -11.64 -7.74
C LEU A 266 14.64 -11.75 -7.66
N SER A 267 15.15 -12.94 -7.96
CA SER A 267 16.57 -13.30 -7.90
C SER A 267 16.99 -14.07 -9.13
N ARG A 268 18.31 -14.04 -9.40
CA ARG A 268 18.96 -14.94 -10.37
C ARG A 268 19.98 -15.86 -9.68
N PRO A 269 20.26 -17.05 -10.23
CA PRO A 269 21.28 -17.93 -9.70
C PRO A 269 22.64 -17.23 -9.53
N GLY A 270 23.22 -17.34 -8.33
CA GLY A 270 24.52 -16.75 -8.02
C GLY A 270 24.55 -15.22 -7.79
N VAL A 271 23.41 -14.53 -7.91
CA VAL A 271 23.28 -13.11 -7.61
C VAL A 271 22.70 -12.92 -6.21
N ARG A 272 23.38 -12.13 -5.38
CA ARG A 272 22.97 -11.89 -3.97
C ARG A 272 21.97 -10.76 -3.81
N GLN A 273 22.03 -9.75 -4.70
CA GLN A 273 21.12 -8.62 -4.64
C GLN A 273 19.74 -8.97 -5.23
N PRO A 274 18.66 -8.37 -4.73
CA PRO A 274 17.39 -8.35 -5.48
C PRO A 274 17.63 -7.78 -6.87
N ILE A 275 17.00 -8.35 -7.88
CA ILE A 275 17.17 -7.90 -9.26
C ILE A 275 16.51 -6.53 -9.44
N PHE A 276 17.21 -5.61 -10.09
CA PHE A 276 16.62 -4.36 -10.55
C PHE A 276 15.69 -4.66 -11.72
N THR A 277 14.41 -4.71 -11.44
CA THR A 277 13.38 -5.07 -12.39
C THR A 277 12.87 -3.83 -13.12
N SER A 278 13.41 -3.52 -14.29
CA SER A 278 12.84 -2.47 -15.13
C SER A 278 11.44 -2.88 -15.62
N TYR A 279 10.49 -1.95 -15.61
CA TYR A 279 9.13 -2.13 -16.10
C TYR A 279 8.54 -0.79 -16.57
N CYS A 280 7.47 -0.82 -17.33
CA CYS A 280 6.74 0.36 -17.80
C CYS A 280 5.30 -0.02 -18.17
N ASP A 281 4.47 0.96 -18.53
CA ASP A 281 3.09 0.70 -18.93
C ASP A 281 2.99 -0.25 -20.12
N GLY A 282 3.97 -0.21 -21.02
CA GLY A 282 4.05 -1.08 -22.20
C GLY A 282 3.13 -0.66 -23.35
N ASN A 283 2.47 0.48 -23.21
CA ASN A 283 1.55 1.04 -24.18
C ASN A 283 2.09 2.39 -24.71
N ARG A 284 2.14 3.41 -23.87
CA ARG A 284 2.71 4.72 -24.21
C ARG A 284 4.23 4.73 -24.17
N THR A 285 4.80 3.96 -23.27
CA THR A 285 6.24 3.80 -23.09
C THR A 285 6.61 2.33 -23.20
N THR A 286 7.66 2.05 -23.98
CA THR A 286 8.28 0.72 -24.07
C THR A 286 9.59 0.71 -23.32
N CYS A 287 9.90 -0.39 -22.64
CA CYS A 287 11.12 -0.59 -21.87
C CYS A 287 11.64 -2.02 -22.02
N ARG A 288 12.84 -2.26 -21.49
CA ARG A 288 13.32 -3.62 -21.26
C ARG A 288 12.72 -4.10 -19.94
N GLY A 289 12.02 -5.23 -19.94
CA GLY A 289 11.37 -5.79 -18.76
C GLY A 289 9.87 -5.88 -18.89
N LEU A 290 9.15 -5.88 -17.75
CA LEU A 290 7.73 -6.16 -17.74
C LEU A 290 6.92 -4.98 -18.33
N SER A 291 6.02 -5.31 -19.28
CA SER A 291 4.93 -4.44 -19.69
C SER A 291 3.74 -4.63 -18.77
N GLN A 292 3.28 -3.57 -18.09
CA GLN A 292 2.14 -3.65 -17.18
C GLN A 292 0.87 -4.11 -17.92
N TRP A 293 0.50 -3.47 -19.04
CA TRP A 293 -0.62 -3.92 -19.88
C TRP A 293 -0.38 -5.29 -20.50
N GLY A 294 0.86 -5.60 -20.88
CA GLY A 294 1.21 -6.93 -21.39
C GLY A 294 1.05 -8.02 -20.32
N SER A 295 1.32 -7.73 -19.05
CA SER A 295 1.12 -8.67 -17.94
C SER A 295 -0.37 -9.00 -17.74
N GLN A 296 -1.25 -8.00 -17.86
CA GLN A 296 -2.70 -8.22 -17.83
C GLN A 296 -3.16 -9.08 -19.01
N SER A 297 -2.68 -8.80 -20.23
CA SER A 297 -3.01 -9.60 -21.41
C SER A 297 -2.57 -11.06 -21.28
N LEU A 298 -1.38 -11.33 -20.69
CA LEU A 298 -0.91 -12.69 -20.42
C LEU A 298 -1.76 -13.37 -19.34
N ALA A 299 -2.15 -12.65 -18.29
CA ALA A 299 -2.99 -13.18 -17.23
C ALA A 299 -4.39 -13.59 -17.76
N GLU A 300 -4.98 -12.81 -18.65
CA GLU A 300 -6.24 -13.15 -19.34
C GLU A 300 -6.12 -14.41 -20.21
N GLN A 301 -4.92 -14.72 -20.69
CA GLN A 301 -4.60 -15.95 -21.42
C GLN A 301 -4.32 -17.15 -20.47
N GLY A 302 -4.41 -16.96 -19.14
CA GLY A 302 -4.23 -18.00 -18.13
C GLY A 302 -2.78 -18.18 -17.65
N TYR A 303 -1.89 -17.27 -17.95
CA TYR A 303 -0.52 -17.30 -17.40
C TYR A 303 -0.54 -17.03 -15.89
N SER A 304 0.21 -17.82 -15.12
CA SER A 304 0.45 -17.55 -13.71
C SER A 304 1.43 -16.38 -13.53
N ALA A 305 1.50 -15.82 -12.32
CA ALA A 305 2.42 -14.72 -12.04
C ALA A 305 3.88 -15.08 -12.37
N ILE A 306 4.32 -16.30 -12.04
CA ILE A 306 5.70 -16.73 -12.37
C ILE A 306 5.91 -16.92 -13.87
N ASP A 307 4.90 -17.39 -14.62
CA ASP A 307 4.99 -17.49 -16.07
C ASP A 307 5.09 -16.11 -16.73
N ILE A 308 4.37 -15.10 -16.19
CA ILE A 308 4.47 -13.70 -16.62
C ILE A 308 5.89 -13.17 -16.34
N ILE A 309 6.44 -13.43 -15.17
CA ILE A 309 7.82 -13.06 -14.83
C ILE A 309 8.82 -13.74 -15.79
N HIS A 310 8.67 -15.04 -16.05
CA HIS A 310 9.54 -15.76 -16.99
C HIS A 310 9.44 -15.23 -18.42
N TYR A 311 8.25 -14.79 -18.85
CA TYR A 311 8.07 -14.24 -20.19
C TYR A 311 8.91 -12.97 -20.40
N TYR A 312 9.00 -12.09 -19.38
CA TYR A 312 9.71 -10.81 -19.52
C TYR A 312 11.18 -10.87 -19.10
N TYR A 313 11.53 -11.71 -18.12
CA TYR A 313 12.87 -11.72 -17.52
C TYR A 313 13.64 -13.03 -17.75
N GLY A 314 13.03 -14.03 -18.38
CA GLY A 314 13.65 -15.33 -18.67
C GLY A 314 13.43 -16.39 -17.57
N ASN A 315 13.60 -17.66 -17.96
CA ASN A 315 13.25 -18.81 -17.13
C ASN A 315 14.20 -19.06 -15.95
N ASP A 316 15.29 -18.35 -15.86
CA ASP A 316 16.26 -18.39 -14.75
C ASP A 316 15.94 -17.37 -13.63
N MET A 317 14.86 -16.59 -13.79
CA MET A 317 14.34 -15.73 -12.73
C MET A 317 13.49 -16.57 -11.77
N TYR A 318 13.71 -16.42 -10.47
CA TYR A 318 12.94 -17.10 -9.45
C TYR A 318 12.54 -16.17 -8.30
N ILE A 319 11.47 -16.53 -7.59
CA ILE A 319 11.00 -15.81 -6.42
C ILE A 319 11.79 -16.29 -5.21
N ASN A 320 12.38 -15.36 -4.48
CA ASN A 320 13.04 -15.57 -3.20
C ASN A 320 12.31 -14.82 -2.11
N SER A 321 12.62 -15.09 -0.85
CA SER A 321 12.03 -14.41 0.30
C SER A 321 13.13 -13.94 1.25
N ALA A 322 12.97 -12.73 1.79
CA ALA A 322 13.88 -12.19 2.78
C ALA A 322 13.60 -12.81 4.15
N ASP A 323 14.65 -13.28 4.82
CA ASP A 323 14.56 -13.88 6.16
C ASP A 323 14.52 -12.82 7.28
N ILE A 324 14.95 -11.58 6.99
CA ILE A 324 15.10 -10.52 7.96
C ILE A 324 14.12 -9.41 7.64
N ILE A 325 13.28 -9.08 8.62
CA ILE A 325 12.33 -7.96 8.56
C ILE A 325 12.70 -7.01 9.69
N SER A 326 13.04 -5.77 9.34
CA SER A 326 13.38 -4.73 10.30
C SER A 326 12.12 -4.20 11.01
N GLY A 327 12.26 -3.76 12.25
CA GLY A 327 11.16 -3.14 13.01
C GLY A 327 10.11 -4.12 13.56
N VAL A 328 10.23 -5.42 13.32
CA VAL A 328 9.30 -6.43 13.81
C VAL A 328 9.78 -6.96 15.16
N PRO A 329 8.97 -6.84 16.26
CA PRO A 329 9.39 -7.22 17.60
C PRO A 329 9.54 -8.75 17.78
N SER A 330 8.97 -9.55 16.89
CA SER A 330 9.03 -11.01 16.95
C SER A 330 8.85 -11.66 15.59
N SER A 331 9.69 -12.63 15.30
CA SER A 331 9.58 -13.43 14.07
C SER A 331 8.30 -14.26 14.03
N TRP A 332 7.79 -14.48 12.83
CA TRP A 332 6.73 -15.43 12.54
C TRP A 332 7.04 -16.82 13.09
N PRO A 333 6.07 -17.52 13.73
CA PRO A 333 6.30 -18.85 14.29
C PRO A 333 6.50 -19.96 13.23
N GLY A 334 6.23 -19.67 11.94
CA GLY A 334 6.33 -20.65 10.86
C GLY A 334 5.05 -21.46 10.61
N TYR A 335 3.97 -21.19 11.35
CA TYR A 335 2.66 -21.83 11.23
C TYR A 335 1.56 -20.93 11.76
N ASP A 336 0.34 -21.15 11.28
CA ASP A 336 -0.84 -20.39 11.69
C ASP A 336 -1.22 -20.65 13.15
N LEU A 337 -1.57 -19.58 13.87
CA LEU A 337 -2.13 -19.72 15.21
C LEU A 337 -3.66 -19.72 15.13
N THR A 338 -4.26 -20.78 15.68
CA THR A 338 -5.72 -21.01 15.67
C THR A 338 -6.18 -21.59 16.98
N ILE A 339 -7.50 -21.77 17.16
CA ILE A 339 -8.08 -22.37 18.36
C ILE A 339 -7.40 -23.73 18.66
N GLY A 340 -6.90 -23.85 19.89
CA GLY A 340 -6.14 -25.00 20.36
C GLY A 340 -4.63 -24.81 20.35
N ALA A 341 -4.10 -23.79 19.66
CA ALA A 341 -2.70 -23.42 19.79
C ALA A 341 -2.38 -22.90 21.19
N SER A 342 -1.16 -23.14 21.67
CA SER A 342 -0.72 -22.65 22.98
C SER A 342 0.78 -22.37 23.02
N GLY A 343 1.21 -21.57 23.98
CA GLY A 343 2.61 -21.26 24.23
C GLY A 343 2.93 -19.79 24.21
N GLU A 344 4.22 -19.48 24.20
CA GLU A 344 4.71 -18.10 24.36
C GLU A 344 4.32 -17.19 23.19
N LYS A 345 4.28 -17.71 21.95
CA LYS A 345 3.85 -16.93 20.78
C LYS A 345 2.37 -16.52 20.87
N VAL A 346 1.52 -17.37 21.43
CA VAL A 346 0.10 -17.03 21.68
C VAL A 346 0.01 -15.97 22.79
N ARG A 347 0.77 -16.12 23.87
CA ARG A 347 0.81 -15.13 24.95
C ARG A 347 1.27 -13.76 24.45
N GLN A 348 2.34 -13.72 23.65
CA GLN A 348 2.84 -12.51 23.04
C GLN A 348 1.78 -11.84 22.15
N LEU A 349 1.10 -12.63 21.30
CA LEU A 349 0.00 -12.17 20.46
C LEU A 349 -1.11 -11.51 21.32
N GLN A 350 -1.55 -12.17 22.38
CA GLN A 350 -2.58 -11.65 23.30
C GLN A 350 -2.13 -10.33 23.95
N GLN A 351 -0.86 -10.20 24.34
CA GLN A 351 -0.30 -8.97 24.88
C GLN A 351 -0.26 -7.84 23.84
N GLN A 352 0.11 -8.14 22.61
CA GLN A 352 0.12 -7.18 21.51
C GLN A 352 -1.30 -6.69 21.19
N LEU A 353 -2.26 -7.59 21.06
CA LEU A 353 -3.68 -7.24 20.85
C LEU A 353 -4.23 -6.37 21.99
N ASN A 354 -3.91 -6.69 23.24
CA ASN A 354 -4.32 -5.87 24.39
C ASN A 354 -3.72 -4.46 24.35
N ARG A 355 -2.49 -4.31 23.84
CA ARG A 355 -1.89 -2.98 23.69
C ARG A 355 -2.57 -2.20 22.58
N ILE A 356 -2.86 -2.85 21.45
CA ILE A 356 -3.59 -2.26 20.32
C ILE A 356 -5.01 -1.88 20.74
N ALA A 357 -5.69 -2.72 21.50
CA ALA A 357 -7.05 -2.49 22.00
C ALA A 357 -7.21 -1.19 22.82
N ARG A 358 -6.13 -0.65 23.40
CA ARG A 358 -6.17 0.67 24.07
C ARG A 358 -6.42 1.82 23.10
N ASN A 359 -5.95 1.69 21.86
CA ASN A 359 -6.18 2.67 20.81
C ASN A 359 -7.43 2.31 19.96
N TYR A 360 -7.76 1.02 19.87
CA TYR A 360 -8.88 0.48 19.08
C TYR A 360 -9.83 -0.31 20.00
N PRO A 361 -10.72 0.37 20.76
CA PRO A 361 -11.54 -0.24 21.83
C PRO A 361 -12.52 -1.31 21.33
N ALA A 362 -12.82 -1.37 20.03
CA ALA A 362 -13.63 -2.43 19.45
C ALA A 362 -12.97 -3.82 19.54
N ILE A 363 -11.64 -3.89 19.71
CA ILE A 363 -10.92 -5.16 19.91
C ILE A 363 -11.09 -5.61 21.37
N PRO A 364 -11.67 -6.80 21.62
CA PRO A 364 -11.84 -7.30 22.99
C PRO A 364 -10.50 -7.46 23.73
N THR A 365 -10.48 -7.08 25.00
CA THR A 365 -9.31 -7.29 25.85
C THR A 365 -9.23 -8.76 26.30
N LEU A 366 -8.05 -9.34 26.25
CA LEU A 366 -7.77 -10.74 26.51
C LEU A 366 -7.02 -10.96 27.83
N ILE A 367 -7.16 -12.15 28.41
CA ILE A 367 -6.24 -12.64 29.44
C ILE A 367 -5.04 -13.26 28.71
N PRO A 368 -3.80 -12.75 28.91
CA PRO A 368 -2.63 -13.27 28.18
C PRO A 368 -2.12 -14.57 28.85
N ASP A 369 -2.92 -15.63 28.76
CA ASP A 369 -2.66 -16.95 29.34
C ASP A 369 -1.80 -17.86 28.44
N GLY A 370 -1.63 -17.47 27.16
CA GLY A 370 -0.91 -18.26 26.17
C GLY A 370 -1.74 -19.40 25.58
N ILE A 371 -3.08 -19.37 25.72
CA ILE A 371 -4.00 -20.35 25.13
C ILE A 371 -4.85 -19.65 24.08
N TYR A 372 -4.80 -20.13 22.84
CA TYR A 372 -5.63 -19.60 21.75
C TYR A 372 -7.04 -20.19 21.86
N GLY A 373 -7.89 -19.51 22.63
CA GLY A 373 -9.30 -19.87 22.82
C GLY A 373 -10.23 -19.10 21.88
N PRO A 374 -11.56 -19.30 22.03
CA PRO A 374 -12.56 -18.56 21.27
C PRO A 374 -12.47 -17.04 21.44
N ASP A 375 -12.14 -16.54 22.63
CA ASP A 375 -12.00 -15.11 22.91
C ASP A 375 -10.82 -14.52 22.12
N THR A 376 -9.69 -15.25 22.03
CA THR A 376 -8.54 -14.85 21.21
C THR A 376 -8.92 -14.81 19.73
N ALA A 377 -9.67 -15.81 19.24
CA ALA A 377 -10.13 -15.85 17.85
C ALA A 377 -11.07 -14.67 17.53
N GLU A 378 -11.92 -14.25 18.47
CA GLU A 378 -12.82 -13.10 18.29
C GLU A 378 -12.05 -11.78 18.27
N ALA A 379 -11.08 -11.60 19.16
CA ALA A 379 -10.20 -10.42 19.14
C ALA A 379 -9.41 -10.33 17.82
N VAL A 380 -8.94 -11.46 17.30
CA VAL A 380 -8.27 -11.52 15.99
C VAL A 380 -9.23 -11.18 14.86
N ARG A 381 -10.46 -11.69 14.83
CA ARG A 381 -11.46 -11.32 13.82
C ARG A 381 -11.75 -9.82 13.81
N MET A 382 -11.89 -9.24 15.02
CA MET A 382 -12.13 -7.81 15.14
C MET A 382 -10.91 -7.00 14.67
N PHE A 383 -9.69 -7.43 14.98
CA PHE A 383 -8.48 -6.86 14.43
C PHE A 383 -8.46 -6.95 12.89
N GLN A 384 -8.70 -8.13 12.33
CA GLN A 384 -8.75 -8.35 10.89
C GLN A 384 -9.80 -7.47 10.21
N LYS A 385 -10.97 -7.30 10.82
CA LYS A 385 -12.00 -6.39 10.32
C LYS A 385 -11.53 -4.95 10.25
N ILE A 386 -10.90 -4.43 11.32
CA ILE A 386 -10.45 -3.03 11.40
C ILE A 386 -9.32 -2.76 10.41
N PHE A 387 -8.45 -3.73 10.18
CA PHE A 387 -7.26 -3.59 9.34
C PHE A 387 -7.40 -4.28 7.97
N HIS A 388 -8.63 -4.48 7.48
CA HIS A 388 -8.96 -4.98 6.13
C HIS A 388 -8.34 -6.32 5.75
N LEU A 389 -8.16 -7.20 6.73
CA LEU A 389 -7.72 -8.58 6.51
C LEU A 389 -8.92 -9.54 6.46
N PRO A 390 -8.79 -10.71 5.82
CA PRO A 390 -9.82 -11.75 5.86
C PRO A 390 -10.20 -12.12 7.30
N GLN A 391 -11.48 -12.00 7.67
CA GLN A 391 -11.99 -12.16 9.04
C GLN A 391 -12.11 -13.63 9.44
N THR A 392 -11.00 -14.36 9.42
CA THR A 392 -10.92 -15.79 9.70
C THR A 392 -10.87 -16.11 11.20
N GLY A 393 -10.37 -15.19 12.01
CA GLY A 393 -10.01 -15.45 13.41
C GLY A 393 -8.81 -16.39 13.54
N ILE A 394 -8.01 -16.52 12.49
CA ILE A 394 -6.75 -17.26 12.43
C ILE A 394 -5.63 -16.23 12.25
N VAL A 395 -4.55 -16.37 12.99
CA VAL A 395 -3.36 -15.56 12.76
C VAL A 395 -2.47 -16.31 11.77
N ASP A 396 -2.69 -15.99 10.51
CA ASP A 396 -1.84 -16.37 9.39
C ASP A 396 -0.67 -15.40 9.22
N TYR A 397 0.15 -15.62 8.20
CA TYR A 397 1.32 -14.79 7.92
C TYR A 397 1.00 -13.29 7.77
N PRO A 398 0.04 -12.87 6.94
CA PRO A 398 -0.34 -11.45 6.83
C PRO A 398 -0.82 -10.87 8.15
N THR A 399 -1.70 -11.58 8.87
CA THR A 399 -2.25 -11.13 10.14
C THR A 399 -1.17 -10.95 11.22
N TRP A 400 -0.18 -11.87 11.28
CA TRP A 400 0.93 -11.75 12.23
C TRP A 400 1.73 -10.47 12.04
N PHE A 401 2.09 -10.18 10.80
CA PHE A 401 2.90 -9.00 10.51
C PHE A 401 2.12 -7.71 10.62
N GLU A 402 0.84 -7.71 10.27
CA GLU A 402 -0.02 -6.53 10.49
C GLU A 402 -0.20 -6.23 11.98
N ILE A 403 -0.42 -7.25 12.83
CA ILE A 403 -0.45 -7.06 14.30
C ILE A 403 0.87 -6.47 14.79
N SER A 404 2.00 -6.96 14.27
CA SER A 404 3.33 -6.45 14.64
C SER A 404 3.53 -5.00 14.25
N ASP A 405 3.13 -4.62 13.04
CA ASP A 405 3.24 -3.24 12.53
C ASP A 405 2.37 -2.26 13.30
N ILE A 406 1.11 -2.62 13.53
CA ILE A 406 0.19 -1.79 14.31
C ILE A 406 0.65 -1.69 15.76
N TYR A 407 1.14 -2.79 16.36
CA TYR A 407 1.70 -2.78 17.72
C TYR A 407 2.87 -1.80 17.83
N VAL A 408 3.80 -1.82 16.88
CA VAL A 408 4.92 -0.88 16.85
C VAL A 408 4.41 0.55 16.66
N GLY A 409 3.48 0.79 15.75
CA GLY A 409 2.87 2.10 15.52
C GLY A 409 2.23 2.71 16.76
N VAL A 410 1.42 1.92 17.52
CA VAL A 410 0.74 2.42 18.73
C VAL A 410 1.63 2.46 19.98
N THR A 411 2.81 1.84 19.97
CA THR A 411 3.76 1.86 21.09
C THR A 411 4.85 2.90 20.95
N ARG A 412 5.20 3.31 19.75
CA ARG A 412 6.11 4.41 19.48
C ARG A 412 5.37 5.73 19.72
N ILE A 413 5.44 6.22 20.94
CA ILE A 413 5.03 7.56 21.30
C ILE A 413 6.07 8.50 20.72
N SER A 414 5.66 9.31 19.72
CA SER A 414 6.40 10.44 19.17
C SER A 414 7.78 10.11 18.52
N GLU A 415 7.79 9.54 17.33
CA GLU A 415 8.72 10.06 16.33
C GLU A 415 7.89 11.07 15.51
N PRO A 416 8.26 12.36 15.50
CA PRO A 416 7.62 13.32 14.62
C PRO A 416 7.86 12.86 13.18
N ASP A 417 6.86 13.00 12.30
CA ASP A 417 7.08 13.00 10.87
C ASP A 417 8.06 14.14 10.57
N VAL A 418 9.36 13.80 10.42
CA VAL A 418 10.44 14.74 10.08
C VAL A 418 10.44 14.95 8.58
#